data_fab472f3a1da2badfc86c5217b518d92
#
_entry.id   fab472f3a1da2badfc86c5217b518d92
#
_cell.length_a   1.000
_cell.length_b   1.000
_cell.length_c   1.000
_cell.angle_alpha   90.00
_cell.angle_beta   90.00
_cell.angle_gamma   90.00
#
_symmetry.space_group_name_H-M   'P 1'
#
loop_
_entity.id
_entity.type
_entity.pdbx_description
1 polymer ?
#
loop_
_entity_poly.entity_id
_entity_poly.type
_entity_poly.pdbx_seq_one_letter_code
_entity_poly.pdbx_strand_id
1 'polypeptide(L)'
;MLTAILLAYDAHAQPLRRDAVTRSLASLVEACVEGLVADAVLAGAPGRGLDKVADEAGCELVEAEQMSEGLAQALAAARREKILLLNAGYAVERGFVDEVNDAFAYGGGDRCYVLRAAPASLVTRLIPRLAAPAGIIARKSALRAQASADLSRLARRLRCSELSSSARRTF
;
A
#
# COMPACT_ATOMS: atom_id res chain seq x y z
N MET A 1 8.52 11.09 -6.39
CA MET A 1 7.21 10.61 -6.90
C MET A 1 7.19 9.10 -6.96
N LEU A 2 6.09 8.48 -6.59
CA LEU A 2 5.88 7.02 -6.61
C LEU A 2 4.53 6.66 -7.27
N THR A 3 4.36 5.40 -7.67
CA THR A 3 3.06 4.80 -8.01
C THR A 3 2.49 4.13 -6.77
N ALA A 4 1.23 4.40 -6.43
CA ALA A 4 0.53 3.65 -5.39
C ALA A 4 -0.13 2.41 -6.02
N ILE A 5 0.13 1.23 -5.44
CA ILE A 5 -0.57 -0.01 -5.79
C ILE A 5 -1.42 -0.42 -4.60
N LEU A 6 -2.74 -0.43 -4.77
CA LEU A 6 -3.69 -0.85 -3.76
C LEU A 6 -4.09 -2.31 -4.02
N LEU A 7 -3.80 -3.20 -3.06
CA LEU A 7 -4.16 -4.61 -3.14
C LEU A 7 -5.54 -4.83 -2.52
N ALA A 8 -6.56 -5.02 -3.35
CA ALA A 8 -7.94 -5.23 -2.96
C ALA A 8 -8.33 -6.71 -2.98
N TYR A 9 -7.60 -7.51 -2.19
CA TYR A 9 -7.86 -8.92 -1.97
C TYR A 9 -8.38 -9.16 -0.56
N ASP A 10 -9.19 -10.21 -0.38
CA ASP A 10 -9.67 -10.58 0.94
C ASP A 10 -8.48 -10.98 1.82
N ALA A 11 -8.23 -10.20 2.86
CA ALA A 11 -7.26 -10.53 3.89
C ALA A 11 -8.03 -11.01 5.13
N HIS A 12 -7.87 -12.27 5.52
CA HIS A 12 -8.53 -12.89 6.69
C HIS A 12 -10.07 -12.92 6.60
N ALA A 13 -10.71 -14.00 6.71
CA ALA A 13 -12.12 -14.33 7.00
C ALA A 13 -13.26 -13.30 6.72
N GLN A 14 -12.98 -12.08 6.37
CA GLN A 14 -13.95 -11.04 6.04
C GLN A 14 -13.77 -10.55 4.60
N PRO A 15 -14.85 -10.55 3.79
CA PRO A 15 -14.78 -10.02 2.44
C PRO A 15 -14.49 -8.52 2.47
N LEU A 16 -13.53 -8.08 1.69
CA LEU A 16 -13.21 -6.67 1.55
C LEU A 16 -14.40 -5.91 0.92
N ARG A 17 -14.89 -4.90 1.60
CA ARG A 17 -16.01 -4.08 1.14
C ARG A 17 -15.52 -2.97 0.21
N ARG A 18 -16.32 -2.60 -0.78
CA ARG A 18 -15.99 -1.51 -1.72
C ARG A 18 -15.74 -0.18 -1.01
N ASP A 19 -16.55 0.16 -0.01
CA ASP A 19 -16.39 1.39 0.76
C ASP A 19 -15.04 1.45 1.49
N ALA A 20 -14.49 0.31 1.91
CA ALA A 20 -13.15 0.24 2.50
C ALA A 20 -12.06 0.51 1.45
N VAL A 21 -12.22 0.01 0.23
CA VAL A 21 -11.31 0.30 -0.90
C VAL A 21 -11.33 1.79 -1.24
N THR A 22 -12.53 2.36 -1.38
CA THR A 22 -12.71 3.80 -1.66
C THR A 22 -12.06 4.67 -0.58
N ARG A 23 -12.23 4.34 0.70
CA ARG A 23 -11.59 5.08 1.80
C ARG A 23 -10.07 4.97 1.78
N SER A 24 -9.55 3.81 1.39
CA SER A 24 -8.10 3.64 1.23
C SER A 24 -7.56 4.54 0.11
N LEU A 25 -8.23 4.58 -1.06
CA LEU A 25 -7.86 5.48 -2.15
C LEU A 25 -8.00 6.95 -1.75
N ALA A 26 -9.11 7.31 -1.10
CA ALA A 26 -9.35 8.67 -0.63
C ALA A 26 -8.24 9.16 0.34
N SER A 27 -7.66 8.27 1.15
CA SER A 27 -6.56 8.63 2.04
C SER A 27 -5.26 9.00 1.31
N LEU A 28 -5.13 8.64 0.02
CA LEU A 28 -3.96 8.97 -0.80
C LEU A 28 -4.11 10.31 -1.54
N VAL A 29 -5.27 10.96 -1.47
CA VAL A 29 -5.54 12.21 -2.20
C VAL A 29 -4.55 13.31 -1.81
N GLU A 30 -4.27 13.48 -0.51
CA GLU A 30 -3.26 14.43 -0.02
C GLU A 30 -1.89 14.15 -0.66
N ALA A 31 -1.47 12.89 -0.69
CA ALA A 31 -0.22 12.47 -1.31
C ALA A 31 -0.17 12.72 -2.83
N CYS A 32 -1.33 12.66 -3.50
CA CYS A 32 -1.43 13.01 -4.92
C CYS A 32 -1.33 14.54 -5.12
N VAL A 33 -2.04 15.32 -4.30
CA VAL A 33 -2.04 16.80 -4.39
C VAL A 33 -0.65 17.35 -4.13
N GLU A 34 0.09 16.79 -3.16
CA GLU A 34 1.45 17.20 -2.83
C GLU A 34 2.52 16.60 -3.77
N GLY A 35 2.10 15.82 -4.78
CA GLY A 35 3.00 15.26 -5.80
C GLY A 35 3.89 14.12 -5.31
N LEU A 36 3.64 13.56 -4.13
CA LEU A 36 4.31 12.34 -3.66
C LEU A 36 3.85 11.14 -4.48
N VAL A 37 2.54 10.96 -4.67
CA VAL A 37 1.93 9.92 -5.52
C VAL A 37 1.61 10.53 -6.89
N ALA A 38 2.13 9.92 -7.96
CA ALA A 38 1.94 10.39 -9.32
C ALA A 38 0.78 9.67 -10.02
N ASP A 39 0.57 8.42 -9.71
CA ASP A 39 -0.44 7.55 -10.30
C ASP A 39 -0.78 6.41 -9.33
N ALA A 40 -1.95 5.80 -9.54
CA ALA A 40 -2.43 4.69 -8.72
C ALA A 40 -2.90 3.52 -9.59
N VAL A 41 -2.67 2.31 -9.10
CA VAL A 41 -3.16 1.05 -9.67
C VAL A 41 -3.95 0.31 -8.61
N LEU A 42 -5.18 -0.07 -8.93
CA LEU A 42 -6.02 -0.91 -8.10
C LEU A 42 -5.92 -2.35 -8.59
N ALA A 43 -5.45 -3.26 -7.74
CA ALA A 43 -5.35 -4.69 -8.07
C ALA A 43 -6.29 -5.50 -7.19
N GLY A 44 -7.13 -6.34 -7.80
CA GLY A 44 -8.10 -7.15 -7.05
C GLY A 44 -8.66 -8.32 -7.83
N ALA A 45 -9.45 -9.14 -7.14
CA ALA A 45 -10.13 -10.27 -7.78
C ALA A 45 -11.26 -9.78 -8.71
N PRO A 46 -11.47 -10.44 -9.87
CA PRO A 46 -12.53 -10.07 -10.80
C PRO A 46 -13.92 -10.23 -10.19
N GLY A 47 -14.89 -9.50 -10.77
CA GLY A 47 -16.29 -9.58 -10.34
C GLY A 47 -16.62 -8.93 -9.00
N ARG A 48 -15.68 -8.20 -8.40
CA ARG A 48 -15.87 -7.46 -7.14
C ARG A 48 -16.44 -6.05 -7.33
N GLY A 49 -16.66 -5.63 -8.59
CA GLY A 49 -17.12 -4.30 -8.95
C GLY A 49 -16.11 -3.21 -8.60
N LEU A 50 -14.84 -3.54 -8.74
CA LEU A 50 -13.73 -2.61 -8.56
C LEU A 50 -13.57 -1.66 -9.74
N ASP A 51 -14.13 -2.01 -10.89
CA ASP A 51 -14.22 -1.19 -12.11
C ASP A 51 -14.78 0.22 -11.81
N LYS A 52 -15.92 0.28 -11.11
CA LYS A 52 -16.52 1.55 -10.73
C LYS A 52 -15.65 2.36 -9.79
N VAL A 53 -15.00 1.70 -8.82
CA VAL A 53 -14.10 2.37 -7.87
C VAL A 53 -12.86 2.91 -8.59
N ALA A 54 -12.32 2.14 -9.55
CA ALA A 54 -11.17 2.55 -10.34
C ALA A 54 -11.51 3.75 -11.24
N ASP A 55 -12.66 3.70 -11.91
CA ASP A 55 -13.14 4.80 -12.78
C ASP A 55 -13.37 6.09 -11.98
N GLU A 56 -14.07 6.01 -10.83
CA GLU A 56 -14.33 7.16 -9.96
C GLU A 56 -13.05 7.75 -9.35
N ALA A 57 -12.08 6.92 -9.04
CA ALA A 57 -10.80 7.35 -8.49
C ALA A 57 -9.77 7.76 -9.56
N GLY A 58 -10.04 7.50 -10.85
CA GLY A 58 -9.10 7.77 -11.94
C GLY A 58 -7.84 6.92 -11.88
N CYS A 59 -7.93 5.69 -11.36
CA CYS A 59 -6.80 4.77 -11.27
C CYS A 59 -6.92 3.61 -12.27
N GLU A 60 -5.77 3.00 -12.62
CA GLU A 60 -5.73 1.83 -13.50
C GLU A 60 -6.19 0.59 -12.73
N LEU A 61 -7.07 -0.23 -13.33
CA LEU A 61 -7.56 -1.48 -12.76
C LEU A 61 -6.78 -2.67 -13.31
N VAL A 62 -6.38 -3.55 -12.41
CA VAL A 62 -5.81 -4.87 -12.71
C VAL A 62 -6.66 -5.93 -12.01
N GLU A 63 -7.24 -6.85 -12.77
CA GLU A 63 -8.02 -7.95 -12.22
C GLU A 63 -7.26 -9.28 -12.38
N ALA A 64 -7.06 -9.98 -11.28
CA ALA A 64 -6.48 -11.32 -11.24
C ALA A 64 -7.04 -12.09 -10.05
N GLU A 65 -7.28 -13.39 -10.22
CA GLU A 65 -7.82 -14.25 -9.15
C GLU A 65 -6.84 -14.36 -7.97
N GLN A 66 -5.56 -14.43 -8.27
CA GLN A 66 -4.52 -14.56 -7.25
C GLN A 66 -3.82 -13.22 -6.98
N MET A 67 -3.64 -12.91 -5.70
CA MET A 67 -2.97 -11.68 -5.27
C MET A 67 -1.53 -11.56 -5.82
N SER A 68 -0.81 -12.68 -5.94
CA SER A 68 0.56 -12.68 -6.50
C SER A 68 0.58 -12.31 -7.98
N GLU A 69 -0.39 -12.78 -8.74
CA GLU A 69 -0.54 -12.45 -10.16
C GLU A 69 -0.97 -10.99 -10.32
N GLY A 70 -1.99 -10.56 -9.57
CA GLY A 70 -2.43 -9.17 -9.55
C GLY A 70 -1.32 -8.19 -9.18
N LEU A 71 -0.49 -8.53 -8.19
CA LEU A 71 0.69 -7.74 -7.86
C LEU A 71 1.69 -7.68 -9.02
N ALA A 72 1.96 -8.81 -9.69
CA ALA A 72 2.89 -8.84 -10.81
C ALA A 72 2.40 -7.97 -11.98
N GLN A 73 1.11 -8.05 -12.32
CA GLN A 73 0.49 -7.22 -13.34
C GLN A 73 0.46 -5.75 -12.94
N ALA A 74 0.10 -5.42 -11.69
CA ALA A 74 0.12 -4.04 -11.18
C ALA A 74 1.52 -3.44 -11.18
N LEU A 75 2.54 -4.23 -10.84
CA LEU A 75 3.93 -3.80 -10.97
C LEU A 75 4.34 -3.60 -12.44
N ALA A 76 3.77 -4.32 -13.38
CA ALA A 76 4.00 -4.08 -14.80
C ALA A 76 3.36 -2.76 -15.26
N ALA A 77 2.12 -2.48 -14.84
CA ALA A 77 1.36 -1.28 -15.13
C ALA A 77 1.95 -0.01 -14.48
N ALA A 78 2.53 -0.14 -13.28
CA ALA A 78 3.09 0.98 -12.52
C ALA A 78 4.12 1.77 -13.34
N ARG A 79 3.98 3.11 -13.36
CA ARG A 79 4.81 3.99 -14.19
C ARG A 79 6.09 4.46 -13.50
N ARG A 80 6.17 4.36 -12.16
CA ARG A 80 7.32 4.84 -11.38
C ARG A 80 8.15 3.69 -10.84
N GLU A 81 9.43 3.95 -10.61
CA GLU A 81 10.36 2.98 -10.00
C GLU A 81 10.14 2.80 -8.49
N LYS A 82 9.61 3.82 -7.82
CA LYS A 82 9.22 3.71 -6.42
C LYS A 82 7.74 3.38 -6.32
N ILE A 83 7.42 2.39 -5.52
CA ILE A 83 6.09 1.84 -5.34
C ILE A 83 5.68 1.99 -3.88
N LEU A 84 4.51 2.56 -3.64
CA LEU A 84 3.77 2.37 -2.40
C LEU A 84 2.81 1.20 -2.61
N LEU A 85 3.11 0.05 -2.01
CA LEU A 85 2.22 -1.09 -1.97
C LEU A 85 1.38 -1.01 -0.70
N LEU A 86 0.06 -0.88 -0.81
CA LEU A 86 -0.86 -0.72 0.31
C LEU A 86 -1.97 -1.78 0.24
N ASN A 87 -2.27 -2.43 1.36
CA ASN A 87 -3.46 -3.28 1.44
C ASN A 87 -4.72 -2.42 1.53
N ALA A 88 -5.71 -2.72 0.71
CA ALA A 88 -7.03 -2.10 0.82
C ALA A 88 -7.66 -2.41 2.19
N GLY A 89 -8.46 -1.48 2.69
CA GLY A 89 -8.96 -1.54 4.06
C GLY A 89 -8.06 -0.84 5.09
N TYR A 90 -6.97 -0.20 4.61
CA TYR A 90 -6.14 0.68 5.40
C TYR A 90 -6.10 2.08 4.78
N ALA A 91 -6.18 3.10 5.59
CA ALA A 91 -6.03 4.50 5.22
C ALA A 91 -4.76 5.06 5.86
N VAL A 92 -3.93 5.74 5.08
CA VAL A 92 -2.75 6.44 5.62
C VAL A 92 -3.20 7.59 6.52
N GLU A 93 -2.46 7.84 7.59
CA GLU A 93 -2.76 8.91 8.54
C GLU A 93 -2.00 10.18 8.19
N ARG A 94 -2.41 11.29 8.84
CA ARG A 94 -1.73 12.60 8.70
C ARG A 94 -0.25 12.49 9.03
N GLY A 95 0.58 13.27 8.32
CA GLY A 95 2.03 13.25 8.47
C GLY A 95 2.73 12.17 7.66
N PHE A 96 2.00 11.25 7.03
CA PHE A 96 2.59 10.24 6.15
C PHE A 96 3.37 10.89 5.00
N VAL A 97 2.82 11.92 4.38
CA VAL A 97 3.42 12.57 3.21
C VAL A 97 4.72 13.28 3.62
N ASP A 98 4.68 14.04 4.72
CA ASP A 98 5.85 14.75 5.24
C ASP A 98 6.97 13.76 5.60
N GLU A 99 6.63 12.70 6.34
CA GLU A 99 7.62 11.70 6.76
C GLU A 99 8.26 10.98 5.55
N VAL A 100 7.47 10.63 4.52
CA VAL A 100 8.00 9.98 3.33
C VAL A 100 8.88 10.94 2.52
N ASN A 101 8.51 12.22 2.43
CA ASN A 101 9.32 13.24 1.78
C ASN A 101 10.66 13.41 2.52
N ASP A 102 10.64 13.48 3.84
CA ASP A 102 11.86 13.55 4.67
C ASP A 102 12.71 12.28 4.52
N ALA A 103 12.08 11.11 4.54
CA ALA A 103 12.77 9.84 4.34
C ALA A 103 13.45 9.76 2.97
N PHE A 104 12.86 10.36 1.95
CA PHE A 104 13.45 10.41 0.61
C PHE A 104 14.57 11.45 0.50
N ALA A 105 14.44 12.57 1.20
CA ALA A 105 15.42 13.63 1.19
C ALA A 105 16.68 13.25 1.99
N TYR A 106 16.51 12.65 3.16
CA TYR A 106 17.60 12.42 4.12
C TYR A 106 17.96 10.96 4.32
N GLY A 107 17.04 10.03 4.02
CA GLY A 107 17.19 8.58 4.31
C GLY A 107 17.92 7.75 3.25
N GLY A 108 18.32 8.36 2.14
CA GLY A 108 18.82 7.63 0.98
C GLY A 108 17.67 6.96 0.22
N GLY A 109 17.30 7.50 -0.94
CA GLY A 109 16.08 7.18 -1.71
C GLY A 109 15.90 5.73 -2.18
N ASP A 110 16.81 4.83 -1.82
CA ASP A 110 16.81 3.43 -2.24
C ASP A 110 16.38 2.46 -1.14
N ARG A 111 16.13 2.98 0.06
CA ARG A 111 15.69 2.16 1.19
C ARG A 111 14.24 1.72 1.04
N CYS A 112 13.95 0.54 1.58
CA CYS A 112 12.59 0.08 1.79
C CYS A 112 12.04 0.64 3.09
N TYR A 113 10.77 1.06 3.07
CA TYR A 113 10.06 1.53 4.27
C TYR A 113 8.79 0.72 4.47
N VAL A 114 8.45 0.42 5.71
CA VAL A 114 7.22 -0.27 6.09
C VAL A 114 6.32 0.66 6.87
N LEU A 115 5.06 0.75 6.42
CA LEU A 115 3.96 1.43 7.09
C LEU A 115 3.18 0.37 7.88
N ARG A 116 3.07 0.53 9.18
CA ARG A 116 2.34 -0.41 10.03
C ARG A 116 0.91 0.00 10.26
N ALA A 117 0.06 -0.99 10.54
CA ALA A 117 -1.28 -0.71 11.00
C ALA A 117 -1.26 0.01 12.35
N ALA A 118 -2.20 0.95 12.53
CA ALA A 118 -2.39 1.63 13.80
C ALA A 118 -2.65 0.61 14.92
N PRO A 119 -2.12 0.83 16.14
CA PRO A 119 -2.23 -0.11 17.24
C PRO A 119 -3.70 -0.38 17.60
N ALA A 120 -4.14 -1.62 17.45
CA ALA A 120 -5.51 -2.06 17.78
C ALA A 120 -5.63 -2.75 19.15
N SER A 121 -4.51 -3.05 19.81
CA SER A 121 -4.48 -3.73 21.12
C SER A 121 -3.46 -3.08 22.06
N LEU A 122 -3.56 -3.36 23.36
CA LEU A 122 -2.58 -2.89 24.34
C LEU A 122 -1.17 -3.38 24.00
N VAL A 123 -1.04 -4.61 23.51
CA VAL A 123 0.26 -5.18 23.12
C VAL A 123 0.88 -4.41 21.96
N THR A 124 0.10 -4.10 20.92
CA THR A 124 0.59 -3.33 19.77
C THR A 124 0.82 -1.85 20.11
N ARG A 125 0.17 -1.31 21.16
CA ARG A 125 0.47 0.02 21.70
C ARG A 125 1.82 0.08 22.40
N LEU A 126 2.15 -0.96 23.16
CA LEU A 126 3.43 -1.05 23.88
C LEU A 126 4.59 -1.43 22.94
N ILE A 127 4.31 -2.27 21.94
CA ILE A 127 5.30 -2.74 20.97
C ILE A 127 4.74 -2.56 19.56
N PRO A 128 4.85 -1.35 18.97
CA PRO A 128 4.29 -1.04 17.63
C PRO A 128 4.80 -1.98 16.52
N ARG A 129 6.01 -2.52 16.68
CA ARG A 129 6.61 -3.48 15.74
C ARG A 129 5.84 -4.78 15.58
N LEU A 130 4.94 -5.11 16.51
CA LEU A 130 4.06 -6.27 16.40
C LEU A 130 2.80 -6.01 15.58
N ALA A 131 2.51 -4.76 15.26
CA ALA A 131 1.41 -4.43 14.36
C ALA A 131 1.69 -4.94 12.95
N ALA A 132 0.66 -5.45 12.29
CA ALA A 132 0.78 -5.98 10.93
C ALA A 132 1.20 -4.86 9.94
N PRO A 133 2.04 -5.16 8.94
CA PRO A 133 2.31 -4.23 7.84
C PRO A 133 1.02 -3.94 7.08
N ALA A 134 0.69 -2.66 6.95
CA ALA A 134 -0.40 -2.17 6.13
C ALA A 134 0.07 -1.80 4.72
N GLY A 135 1.32 -1.32 4.61
CA GLY A 135 1.93 -0.95 3.35
C GLY A 135 3.45 -1.01 3.37
N ILE A 136 4.03 -0.97 2.19
CA ILE A 136 5.49 -0.96 1.97
C ILE A 136 5.82 0.04 0.87
N ILE A 137 6.87 0.83 1.07
CA ILE A 137 7.47 1.64 0.02
C ILE A 137 8.79 0.99 -0.36
N ALA A 138 8.92 0.59 -1.63
CA ALA A 138 10.12 -0.04 -2.13
C ALA A 138 10.33 0.23 -3.63
N ARG A 139 11.51 -0.11 -4.14
CA ARG A 139 11.75 -0.12 -5.58
C ARG A 139 10.95 -1.22 -6.28
N LYS A 140 10.41 -0.92 -7.44
CA LYS A 140 9.68 -1.85 -8.32
C LYS A 140 10.48 -3.13 -8.60
N SER A 141 11.77 -2.99 -8.90
CA SER A 141 12.69 -4.11 -9.14
C SER A 141 12.84 -5.02 -7.93
N ALA A 142 12.92 -4.45 -6.73
CA ALA A 142 13.03 -5.20 -5.47
C ALA A 142 11.74 -5.99 -5.18
N LEU A 143 10.57 -5.41 -5.43
CA LEU A 143 9.29 -6.09 -5.27
C LEU A 143 9.11 -7.23 -6.28
N ARG A 144 9.49 -7.01 -7.54
CA ARG A 144 9.45 -8.06 -8.59
C ARG A 144 10.33 -9.26 -8.25
N ALA A 145 11.50 -9.04 -7.68
CA ALA A 145 12.44 -10.11 -7.31
C ALA A 145 11.92 -11.02 -6.18
N GLN A 146 10.94 -10.59 -5.41
CA GLN A 146 10.46 -11.35 -4.24
C GLN A 146 9.30 -12.32 -4.54
N ALA A 147 8.62 -12.18 -5.66
CA ALA A 147 7.49 -13.03 -6.09
C ALA A 147 6.46 -13.33 -4.96
N SER A 148 6.25 -12.39 -4.04
CA SER A 148 5.36 -12.54 -2.90
C SER A 148 4.52 -11.31 -2.72
N ALA A 149 3.24 -11.48 -2.48
CA ALA A 149 2.32 -10.39 -2.15
C ALA A 149 2.08 -10.26 -0.63
N ASP A 150 2.71 -11.09 0.20
CA ASP A 150 2.64 -10.99 1.66
C ASP A 150 3.57 -9.87 2.17
N LEU A 151 2.97 -8.77 2.62
CA LEU A 151 3.69 -7.60 3.13
C LEU A 151 4.62 -7.93 4.30
N SER A 152 4.25 -8.90 5.16
CA SER A 152 5.10 -9.30 6.30
C SER A 152 6.37 -9.99 5.84
N ARG A 153 6.27 -10.82 4.81
CA ARG A 153 7.43 -11.47 4.18
C ARG A 153 8.29 -10.46 3.44
N LEU A 154 7.65 -9.56 2.68
CA LEU A 154 8.36 -8.51 1.94
C LEU A 154 9.14 -7.59 2.89
N ALA A 155 8.51 -7.09 3.97
CA ALA A 155 9.15 -6.20 4.93
C ALA A 155 10.41 -6.84 5.55
N ARG A 156 10.33 -8.13 5.89
CA ARG A 156 11.48 -8.87 6.45
C ARG A 156 12.59 -9.10 5.43
N ARG A 157 12.24 -9.55 4.21
CA ARG A 157 13.22 -9.86 3.17
C ARG A 157 13.94 -8.62 2.66
N LEU A 158 13.22 -7.52 2.51
CA LEU A 158 13.76 -6.25 2.04
C LEU A 158 14.42 -5.44 3.17
N ARG A 159 14.38 -5.92 4.42
CA ARG A 159 14.92 -5.24 5.60
C ARG A 159 14.44 -3.79 5.69
N CYS A 160 13.13 -3.58 5.54
CA CYS A 160 12.55 -2.26 5.52
C CYS A 160 12.73 -1.53 6.86
N SER A 161 13.02 -0.23 6.78
CA SER A 161 12.97 0.69 7.92
C SER A 161 11.50 1.00 8.26
N GLU A 162 11.19 1.22 9.53
CA GLU A 162 9.83 1.54 9.95
C GLU A 162 9.56 3.03 9.78
N LEU A 163 8.36 3.37 9.27
CA LEU A 163 7.80 4.70 9.34
C LEU A 163 7.17 4.90 10.72
N SER A 164 7.21 6.14 11.23
CA SER A 164 6.55 6.53 12.48
C SER A 164 5.05 6.70 12.28
N SER A 165 4.65 7.16 11.09
CA SER A 165 3.25 7.21 10.69
C SER A 165 2.66 5.82 10.58
N SER A 166 1.36 5.72 10.81
CA SER A 166 0.61 4.47 10.77
C SER A 166 -0.54 4.51 9.77
N ALA A 167 -1.12 3.36 9.49
CA ALA A 167 -2.32 3.26 8.68
C ALA A 167 -3.48 2.73 9.53
N ARG A 168 -4.61 3.45 9.52
CA ARG A 168 -5.81 3.08 10.25
C ARG A 168 -6.68 2.14 9.42
N ARG A 169 -7.32 1.16 10.08
CA ARG A 169 -8.36 0.35 9.43
C ARG A 169 -9.56 1.20 9.04
N THR A 170 -10.14 0.93 7.87
CA THR A 170 -11.28 1.68 7.32
C THR A 170 -12.64 0.99 7.53
N PHE A 171 -12.65 -0.14 8.23
CA PHE A 171 -13.83 -0.95 8.55
C PHE A 171 -13.82 -1.40 10.01
#